data_69a2a21632a3b1cd02d5b1fed3bd7b43
#
_entry.id   69a2a21632a3b1cd02d5b1fed3bd7b43
#
_cell.length_a   1.000
_cell.length_b   1.000
_cell.length_c   1.000
_cell.angle_alpha   90.00
_cell.angle_beta   90.00
_cell.angle_gamma   90.00
#
_symmetry.space_group_name_H-M   'P 1'
#
loop_
_entity.id
_entity.type
_entity.pdbx_description
1 polymer ?
#
loop_
_entity_poly.entity_id
_entity_poly.type
_entity_poly.pdbx_seq_one_letter_code
_entity_poly.pdbx_strand_id
1 'polypeptide(L)'
;MAISRAQLVKELEPGLNALFGLEYKRYDNESSEIYVTESSDRAFEEEVMLSGFANADVKAEGQSVAFDDAQETYTARYTMETIALAFAITEEAIEDNLYDRLSSRYTKALARSMSNAKQVKAASPLNNGLPSITGASTFKSGDGSNLLATDHATIAGTVSNTLATQADLNETSLEQALIDIAAMTDERGLRIAAKGVKMIIPSANQFNAERLMKSQGRTQTADN
;
A
#
# COMPACT_ATOMS: atom_id res chain seq x y z
N MET A 1 33.42 21.51 -41.34
CA MET A 1 33.32 20.34 -40.43
C MET A 1 31.86 19.94 -40.38
N ALA A 2 31.53 18.77 -40.90
CA ALA A 2 30.17 18.26 -40.80
C ALA A 2 29.97 17.73 -39.40
N ILE A 3 28.98 18.23 -38.68
CA ILE A 3 28.55 17.69 -37.38
C ILE A 3 28.03 16.27 -37.62
N SER A 4 28.69 15.26 -37.04
CA SER A 4 28.28 13.88 -37.24
C SER A 4 27.03 13.62 -36.45
N ARG A 5 26.05 12.84 -37.01
CA ARG A 5 24.80 12.42 -36.38
C ARG A 5 25.01 11.74 -35.05
N ALA A 6 26.11 11.04 -34.84
CA ALA A 6 26.46 10.38 -33.58
C ALA A 6 26.63 11.38 -32.40
N GLN A 7 26.91 12.65 -32.65
CA GLN A 7 27.00 13.68 -31.63
C GLN A 7 25.62 14.19 -31.19
N LEU A 8 24.67 14.28 -32.13
CA LEU A 8 23.30 14.71 -31.86
C LEU A 8 22.55 13.71 -30.94
N VAL A 9 22.79 12.41 -31.09
CA VAL A 9 22.18 11.37 -30.24
C VAL A 9 22.65 11.53 -28.79
N LYS A 10 23.90 11.86 -28.56
CA LYS A 10 24.48 12.06 -27.21
C LYS A 10 23.94 13.28 -26.48
N GLU A 11 23.54 14.33 -27.21
CA GLU A 11 22.93 15.53 -26.61
C GLU A 11 21.43 15.35 -26.34
N LEU A 12 20.75 14.51 -27.11
CA LEU A 12 19.32 14.21 -26.94
C LEU A 12 19.03 13.40 -25.69
N GLU A 13 19.89 12.44 -25.37
CA GLU A 13 19.69 11.53 -24.24
C GLU A 13 19.56 12.28 -22.91
N PRO A 14 20.44 13.23 -22.54
CA PRO A 14 20.28 14.02 -21.31
C PRO A 14 18.99 14.84 -21.28
N GLY A 15 18.59 15.41 -22.44
CA GLY A 15 17.35 16.18 -22.56
C GLY A 15 16.09 15.34 -22.34
N LEU A 16 16.04 14.13 -22.91
CA LEU A 16 14.94 13.19 -22.72
C LEU A 16 14.89 12.65 -21.29
N ASN A 17 16.03 12.38 -20.68
CA ASN A 17 16.12 11.96 -19.28
C ASN A 17 15.64 13.05 -18.33
N ALA A 18 16.03 14.31 -18.57
CA ALA A 18 15.55 15.45 -17.78
C ALA A 18 14.02 15.63 -17.94
N LEU A 19 13.51 15.53 -19.16
CA LEU A 19 12.08 15.61 -19.45
C LEU A 19 11.30 14.46 -18.79
N PHE A 20 11.83 13.24 -18.84
CA PHE A 20 11.25 12.10 -18.15
C PHE A 20 11.17 12.34 -16.65
N GLY A 21 12.26 12.75 -16.01
CA GLY A 21 12.30 13.01 -14.58
C GLY A 21 11.35 14.12 -14.15
N LEU A 22 11.21 15.17 -14.95
CA LEU A 22 10.29 16.29 -14.70
C LEU A 22 8.83 15.82 -14.83
N GLU A 23 8.50 15.07 -15.87
CA GLU A 23 7.14 14.58 -16.08
C GLU A 23 6.77 13.50 -15.07
N TYR A 24 7.71 12.61 -14.71
CA TYR A 24 7.48 11.57 -13.69
C TYR A 24 7.15 12.18 -12.32
N LYS A 25 7.84 13.24 -11.92
CA LYS A 25 7.58 13.96 -10.66
C LYS A 25 6.25 14.71 -10.62
N ARG A 26 5.64 14.94 -11.78
CA ARG A 26 4.34 15.62 -11.89
C ARG A 26 3.18 14.77 -11.41
N TYR A 27 3.33 13.46 -11.41
CA TYR A 27 2.31 12.54 -10.92
C TYR A 27 2.51 12.30 -9.43
N ASP A 28 1.49 12.64 -8.64
CA ASP A 28 1.51 12.43 -7.20
C ASP A 28 1.63 10.94 -6.86
N ASN A 29 2.43 10.64 -5.87
CA ASN A 29 2.60 9.28 -5.40
C ASN A 29 1.57 8.97 -4.30
N GLU A 30 0.34 8.61 -4.71
CA GLU A 30 -0.74 8.28 -3.79
C GLU A 30 -0.40 7.11 -2.86
N SER A 31 0.49 6.21 -3.27
CA SER A 31 0.91 5.08 -2.45
C SER A 31 1.67 5.49 -1.18
N SER A 32 2.33 6.65 -1.19
CA SER A 32 3.02 7.18 -0.01
C SER A 32 2.08 7.60 1.12
N GLU A 33 0.81 7.82 0.80
CA GLU A 33 -0.24 8.09 1.78
C GLU A 33 -0.71 6.85 2.53
N ILE A 34 -0.42 5.66 1.99
CA ILE A 34 -0.88 4.37 2.51
C ILE A 34 0.28 3.58 3.11
N TYR A 35 1.42 3.57 2.42
CA TYR A 35 2.59 2.76 2.77
C TYR A 35 3.75 3.61 3.25
N VAL A 36 4.48 3.10 4.23
CA VAL A 36 5.81 3.62 4.59
C VAL A 36 6.79 3.24 3.48
N THR A 37 7.61 4.20 3.06
CA THR A 37 8.61 3.98 2.00
C THR A 37 9.98 3.86 2.65
N GLU A 38 10.63 2.74 2.42
CA GLU A 38 11.98 2.45 2.86
C GLU A 38 12.89 2.17 1.66
N SER A 39 14.21 2.28 1.83
CA SER A 39 15.19 1.96 0.81
C SER A 39 15.88 0.65 1.14
N SER A 40 16.13 -0.18 0.13
CA SER A 40 16.85 -1.45 0.27
C SER A 40 17.86 -1.62 -0.85
N ASP A 41 19.00 -2.20 -0.51
CA ASP A 41 20.06 -2.58 -1.46
C ASP A 41 20.05 -4.09 -1.77
N ARG A 42 18.99 -4.80 -1.33
CA ARG A 42 18.87 -6.25 -1.45
C ARG A 42 17.80 -6.66 -2.45
N ALA A 43 17.87 -7.91 -2.91
CA ALA A 43 16.86 -8.49 -3.78
C ALA A 43 15.54 -8.81 -3.04
N PHE A 44 15.60 -8.98 -1.74
CA PHE A 44 14.45 -9.16 -0.85
C PHE A 44 14.79 -8.66 0.55
N GLU A 45 13.77 -8.27 1.31
CA GLU A 45 13.84 -7.98 2.75
C GLU A 45 12.96 -8.96 3.51
N GLU A 46 13.36 -9.28 4.72
CA GLU A 46 12.63 -10.17 5.62
C GLU A 46 12.42 -9.48 6.95
N GLU A 47 11.18 -9.49 7.40
CA GLU A 47 10.78 -9.05 8.74
C GLU A 47 10.29 -10.23 9.55
N VAL A 48 10.88 -10.41 10.73
CA VAL A 48 10.47 -11.43 11.69
C VAL A 48 9.53 -10.80 12.70
N MET A 49 8.35 -11.38 12.85
CA MET A 49 7.41 -10.96 13.88
C MET A 49 7.85 -11.51 15.24
N LEU A 50 8.14 -10.60 16.17
CA LEU A 50 8.46 -10.92 17.55
C LEU A 50 7.21 -10.76 18.41
N SER A 51 6.85 -11.80 19.15
CA SER A 51 5.77 -11.67 20.14
C SER A 51 6.23 -10.81 21.30
N GLY A 52 5.32 -10.00 21.82
CA GLY A 52 5.51 -9.31 23.08
C GLY A 52 5.47 -10.25 24.29
N PHE A 53 5.34 -9.67 25.48
CA PHE A 53 5.11 -10.40 26.71
C PHE A 53 3.61 -10.45 27.04
N ALA A 54 3.19 -11.45 27.81
CA ALA A 54 1.85 -11.54 28.34
C ALA A 54 1.57 -10.45 29.37
N ASN A 55 0.32 -10.38 29.84
CA ASN A 55 -0.03 -9.43 30.87
C ASN A 55 0.76 -9.69 32.17
N ALA A 56 1.25 -8.63 32.79
CA ALA A 56 1.95 -8.75 34.06
C ALA A 56 0.98 -9.08 35.20
N ASP A 57 1.33 -10.06 36.02
CA ASP A 57 0.56 -10.46 37.18
C ASP A 57 0.85 -9.61 38.40
N VAL A 58 -0.14 -9.48 39.29
CA VAL A 58 0.06 -8.82 40.59
C VAL A 58 0.87 -9.74 41.50
N LYS A 59 2.07 -9.27 41.87
CA LYS A 59 2.95 -10.02 42.75
C LYS A 59 2.55 -9.82 44.22
N ALA A 60 2.30 -10.87 44.94
CA ALA A 60 2.13 -10.81 46.40
C ALA A 60 3.48 -10.67 47.13
N GLU A 61 3.44 -10.13 48.35
CA GLU A 61 4.63 -10.01 49.17
C GLU A 61 5.24 -11.40 49.49
N GLY A 62 6.56 -11.53 49.30
CA GLY A 62 7.30 -12.76 49.55
C GLY A 62 7.27 -13.78 48.41
N GLN A 63 6.52 -13.54 47.30
CA GLN A 63 6.53 -14.42 46.11
C GLN A 63 7.65 -14.03 45.12
N SER A 64 8.11 -15.01 44.35
CA SER A 64 9.03 -14.75 43.23
C SER A 64 8.31 -14.05 42.09
N VAL A 65 9.04 -13.30 41.26
CA VAL A 65 8.54 -12.73 40.00
C VAL A 65 8.35 -13.87 38.99
N ALA A 66 7.26 -13.82 38.23
CA ALA A 66 7.07 -14.70 37.09
C ALA A 66 7.98 -14.25 35.92
N PHE A 67 8.52 -15.22 35.20
CA PHE A 67 9.30 -14.98 33.99
C PHE A 67 8.42 -15.35 32.80
N ASP A 68 8.47 -14.55 31.72
CA ASP A 68 7.81 -14.81 30.46
C ASP A 68 8.82 -14.71 29.32
N ASP A 69 8.63 -15.50 28.27
CA ASP A 69 9.54 -15.59 27.13
C ASP A 69 8.90 -15.00 25.88
N ALA A 70 9.62 -14.10 25.20
CA ALA A 70 9.27 -13.64 23.87
C ALA A 70 9.63 -14.72 22.83
N GLN A 71 8.79 -14.88 21.80
CA GLN A 71 8.94 -15.89 20.75
C GLN A 71 8.96 -15.21 19.36
N GLU A 72 9.74 -15.78 18.45
CA GLU A 72 9.61 -15.50 17.03
C GLU A 72 8.43 -16.30 16.48
N THR A 73 7.53 -15.65 15.73
CA THR A 73 6.31 -16.30 15.22
C THR A 73 6.44 -16.62 13.73
N TYR A 74 6.38 -15.63 12.87
CA TYR A 74 6.48 -15.81 11.43
C TYR A 74 7.39 -14.75 10.79
N THR A 75 7.83 -15.06 9.57
CA THR A 75 8.69 -14.17 8.77
C THR A 75 7.94 -13.73 7.53
N ALA A 76 7.78 -12.42 7.35
CA ALA A 76 7.28 -11.83 6.12
C ALA A 76 8.45 -11.51 5.18
N ARG A 77 8.33 -11.92 3.91
CA ARG A 77 9.35 -11.66 2.88
C ARG A 77 8.80 -10.71 1.82
N TYR A 78 9.52 -9.63 1.59
CA TYR A 78 9.25 -8.62 0.57
C TYR A 78 10.26 -8.77 -0.56
N THR A 79 9.80 -9.20 -1.73
CA THR A 79 10.66 -9.41 -2.91
C THR A 79 10.62 -8.18 -3.80
N MET A 80 11.80 -7.70 -4.21
CA MET A 80 11.92 -6.56 -5.11
C MET A 80 11.54 -6.95 -6.54
N GLU A 81 10.74 -6.10 -7.19
CA GLU A 81 10.35 -6.26 -8.57
C GLU A 81 10.78 -5.06 -9.40
N THR A 82 11.25 -5.30 -10.61
CA THR A 82 11.65 -4.26 -11.53
C THR A 82 10.51 -3.91 -12.46
N ILE A 83 10.11 -2.63 -12.48
CA ILE A 83 9.15 -2.09 -13.45
C ILE A 83 9.97 -1.41 -14.55
N ALA A 84 9.86 -1.89 -15.78
CA ALA A 84 10.57 -1.35 -16.93
C ALA A 84 9.69 -1.30 -18.18
N LEU A 85 9.88 -0.24 -18.96
CA LEU A 85 9.27 -0.08 -20.27
C LEU A 85 10.22 0.76 -21.12
N ALA A 86 10.37 0.42 -22.38
CA ALA A 86 11.21 1.16 -23.31
C ALA A 86 10.45 1.43 -24.62
N PHE A 87 10.87 2.46 -25.35
CA PHE A 87 10.48 2.71 -26.71
C PHE A 87 11.72 2.93 -27.58
N ALA A 88 11.61 2.63 -28.86
CA ALA A 88 12.65 2.87 -29.84
C ALA A 88 12.14 3.81 -30.93
N ILE A 89 13.04 4.65 -31.45
CA ILE A 89 12.79 5.52 -32.59
C ILE A 89 13.67 5.02 -33.73
N THR A 90 13.10 4.84 -34.92
CA THR A 90 13.83 4.40 -36.09
C THR A 90 14.76 5.49 -36.60
N GLU A 91 15.85 5.10 -37.24
CA GLU A 91 16.82 6.04 -37.83
C GLU A 91 16.19 6.88 -38.95
N GLU A 92 15.28 6.30 -39.73
CA GLU A 92 14.49 6.99 -40.77
C GLU A 92 13.64 8.12 -40.18
N ALA A 93 12.99 7.91 -39.03
CA ALA A 93 12.23 8.97 -38.35
C ALA A 93 13.12 10.10 -37.82
N ILE A 94 14.37 9.79 -37.49
CA ILE A 94 15.39 10.79 -37.11
C ILE A 94 15.83 11.59 -38.34
N GLU A 95 16.01 10.94 -39.47
CA GLU A 95 16.41 11.61 -40.75
C GLU A 95 15.35 12.58 -41.26
N ASP A 96 14.08 12.22 -41.16
CA ASP A 96 12.94 13.05 -41.57
C ASP A 96 12.61 14.19 -40.58
N ASN A 97 13.43 14.40 -39.56
CA ASN A 97 13.30 15.47 -38.55
C ASN A 97 11.94 15.45 -37.80
N LEU A 98 11.27 14.29 -37.73
CA LEU A 98 10.00 14.10 -37.03
C LEU A 98 10.17 13.75 -35.54
N TYR A 99 11.42 13.53 -35.14
CA TYR A 99 11.71 12.95 -33.81
C TYR A 99 11.48 13.90 -32.62
N ASP A 100 11.67 15.21 -32.79
CA ASP A 100 11.59 16.18 -31.68
C ASP A 100 10.22 16.17 -30.98
N ARG A 101 9.16 16.25 -31.75
CA ARG A 101 7.79 16.21 -31.21
C ARG A 101 7.38 14.82 -30.77
N LEU A 102 7.81 13.78 -31.49
CA LEU A 102 7.49 12.39 -31.21
C LEU A 102 8.24 11.90 -29.99
N SER A 103 9.55 12.11 -29.88
CA SER A 103 10.35 11.69 -28.72
C SER A 103 9.87 12.34 -27.43
N SER A 104 9.57 13.64 -27.45
CA SER A 104 9.02 14.35 -26.29
C SER A 104 7.66 13.79 -25.86
N ARG A 105 6.76 13.51 -26.82
CA ARG A 105 5.45 12.92 -26.53
C ARG A 105 5.56 11.51 -25.97
N TYR A 106 6.41 10.67 -26.54
CA TYR A 106 6.62 9.30 -26.07
C TYR A 106 7.33 9.24 -24.72
N THR A 107 8.27 10.13 -24.45
CA THR A 107 8.91 10.25 -23.13
C THR A 107 7.89 10.61 -22.04
N LYS A 108 6.98 11.54 -22.31
CA LYS A 108 5.89 11.87 -21.38
C LYS A 108 4.93 10.70 -21.21
N ALA A 109 4.58 10.00 -22.29
CA ALA A 109 3.73 8.81 -22.24
C ALA A 109 4.39 7.67 -21.43
N LEU A 110 5.70 7.49 -21.60
CA LEU A 110 6.49 6.51 -20.83
C LEU A 110 6.47 6.83 -19.34
N ALA A 111 6.75 8.09 -18.97
CA ALA A 111 6.72 8.54 -17.57
C ALA A 111 5.34 8.31 -16.93
N ARG A 112 4.28 8.65 -17.64
CA ARG A 112 2.90 8.39 -17.20
C ARG A 112 2.61 6.90 -17.03
N SER A 113 3.02 6.07 -17.98
CA SER A 113 2.81 4.62 -17.95
C SER A 113 3.53 3.98 -16.77
N MET A 114 4.78 4.37 -16.51
CA MET A 114 5.55 3.85 -15.39
C MET A 114 4.97 4.29 -14.04
N SER A 115 4.55 5.56 -13.91
CA SER A 115 3.87 6.04 -12.71
C SER A 115 2.57 5.27 -12.46
N ASN A 116 1.74 5.09 -13.50
CA ASN A 116 0.49 4.32 -13.38
C ASN A 116 0.75 2.86 -12.99
N ALA A 117 1.76 2.21 -13.58
CA ALA A 117 2.10 0.84 -13.23
C ALA A 117 2.49 0.70 -11.74
N LYS A 118 3.24 1.68 -11.20
CA LYS A 118 3.58 1.73 -9.78
C LYS A 118 2.33 1.90 -8.90
N GLN A 119 1.41 2.79 -9.26
CA GLN A 119 0.17 3.02 -8.52
C GLN A 119 -0.74 1.78 -8.53
N VAL A 120 -0.91 1.14 -9.69
CA VAL A 120 -1.68 -0.10 -9.82
C VAL A 120 -1.07 -1.22 -8.97
N LYS A 121 0.26 -1.35 -8.99
CA LYS A 121 0.97 -2.34 -8.17
C LYS A 121 0.76 -2.07 -6.67
N ALA A 122 0.83 -0.81 -6.24
CA ALA A 122 0.59 -0.41 -4.86
C ALA A 122 -0.86 -0.63 -4.41
N ALA A 123 -1.84 -0.42 -5.29
CA ALA A 123 -3.25 -0.68 -4.97
C ALA A 123 -3.63 -2.16 -4.97
N SER A 124 -2.83 -3.00 -5.65
CA SER A 124 -3.13 -4.43 -5.83
C SER A 124 -3.28 -5.22 -4.51
N PRO A 125 -2.45 -5.04 -3.46
CA PRO A 125 -2.64 -5.73 -2.19
C PRO A 125 -3.99 -5.43 -1.53
N LEU A 126 -4.44 -4.18 -1.58
CA LEU A 126 -5.72 -3.78 -1.00
C LEU A 126 -6.90 -4.33 -1.80
N ASN A 127 -6.83 -4.25 -3.14
CA ASN A 127 -7.90 -4.72 -4.01
C ASN A 127 -8.05 -6.25 -4.01
N ASN A 128 -6.97 -6.98 -3.80
CA ASN A 128 -6.94 -8.45 -3.86
C ASN A 128 -6.62 -9.10 -2.50
N GLY A 129 -6.69 -8.34 -1.42
CA GLY A 129 -6.41 -8.84 -0.06
C GLY A 129 -7.52 -9.72 0.50
N LEU A 130 -8.77 -9.57 0.02
CA LEU A 130 -9.92 -10.37 0.44
C LEU A 130 -10.03 -11.66 -0.38
N PRO A 131 -10.35 -12.80 0.24
CA PRO A 131 -10.45 -14.09 -0.47
C PRO A 131 -11.63 -14.18 -1.45
N SER A 132 -12.65 -13.34 -1.30
CA SER A 132 -13.92 -13.44 -2.03
C SER A 132 -13.93 -12.74 -3.40
N ILE A 133 -12.94 -11.90 -3.73
CA ILE A 133 -13.02 -11.04 -4.92
C ILE A 133 -12.54 -11.74 -6.20
N THR A 134 -11.52 -12.59 -6.15
CA THR A 134 -10.91 -13.21 -7.33
C THR A 134 -10.52 -14.69 -7.17
N GLY A 135 -11.04 -15.37 -6.17
CA GLY A 135 -10.56 -16.71 -5.78
C GLY A 135 -9.43 -16.61 -4.75
N ALA A 136 -8.41 -17.46 -4.87
CA ALA A 136 -7.29 -17.45 -3.93
C ALA A 136 -6.52 -16.12 -4.03
N SER A 137 -6.49 -15.34 -2.95
CA SER A 137 -5.67 -14.15 -2.87
C SER A 137 -4.20 -14.52 -3.04
N THR A 138 -3.49 -13.78 -3.91
CA THR A 138 -2.04 -13.89 -4.06
C THR A 138 -1.28 -13.11 -2.99
N PHE A 139 -1.97 -12.20 -2.29
CA PHE A 139 -1.40 -11.39 -1.22
C PHE A 139 -1.67 -12.06 0.12
N LYS A 140 -0.62 -12.66 0.65
CA LYS A 140 -0.60 -13.35 1.92
C LYS A 140 0.07 -12.49 2.98
N SER A 141 -0.46 -12.54 4.19
CA SER A 141 0.20 -12.07 5.39
C SER A 141 1.37 -12.99 5.77
N GLY A 142 2.23 -12.56 6.67
CA GLY A 142 3.35 -13.37 7.16
C GLY A 142 2.93 -14.68 7.84
N ASP A 143 1.73 -14.74 8.39
CA ASP A 143 1.10 -15.93 8.97
C ASP A 143 0.56 -16.94 7.94
N GLY A 144 0.63 -16.61 6.63
CA GLY A 144 0.12 -17.43 5.54
C GLY A 144 -1.36 -17.25 5.22
N SER A 145 -2.13 -16.51 6.04
CA SER A 145 -3.51 -16.13 5.77
C SER A 145 -3.60 -15.05 4.69
N ASN A 146 -4.78 -14.78 4.15
CA ASN A 146 -4.95 -13.65 3.23
C ASN A 146 -4.69 -12.33 3.97
N LEU A 147 -4.24 -11.30 3.25
CA LEU A 147 -3.94 -10.00 3.85
C LEU A 147 -5.11 -9.44 4.68
N LEU A 148 -6.33 -9.61 4.18
CA LEU A 148 -7.56 -9.27 4.88
C LEU A 148 -8.35 -10.56 5.15
N ALA A 149 -8.38 -10.99 6.39
CA ALA A 149 -8.98 -12.27 6.78
C ALA A 149 -9.56 -12.22 8.20
N THR A 150 -10.34 -13.22 8.54
CA THR A 150 -10.96 -13.39 9.87
C THR A 150 -10.19 -14.35 10.76
N ASP A 151 -9.11 -14.95 10.26
CA ASP A 151 -8.42 -16.10 10.84
C ASP A 151 -6.90 -15.93 10.95
N HIS A 152 -6.44 -14.72 11.19
CA HIS A 152 -5.02 -14.46 11.45
C HIS A 152 -4.59 -15.16 12.74
N ALA A 153 -3.63 -16.07 12.62
CA ALA A 153 -3.13 -16.84 13.75
C ALA A 153 -2.21 -15.98 14.62
N THR A 154 -2.51 -15.93 15.91
CA THR A 154 -1.66 -15.32 16.94
C THR A 154 -1.42 -16.30 18.09
N ILE A 155 -0.48 -16.00 18.99
CA ILE A 155 -0.19 -16.84 20.17
C ILE A 155 -1.41 -16.91 21.09
N ALA A 156 -2.17 -15.83 21.20
CA ALA A 156 -3.37 -15.75 22.04
C ALA A 156 -4.62 -16.40 21.40
N GLY A 157 -4.56 -16.74 20.10
CA GLY A 157 -5.68 -17.29 19.35
C GLY A 157 -5.76 -16.73 17.94
N THR A 158 -6.96 -16.63 17.37
CA THR A 158 -7.19 -16.02 16.05
C THR A 158 -7.76 -14.62 16.20
N VAL A 159 -7.28 -13.69 15.35
CA VAL A 159 -7.79 -12.32 15.26
C VAL A 159 -8.29 -12.04 13.85
N SER A 160 -9.27 -11.14 13.74
CA SER A 160 -9.82 -10.68 12.48
C SER A 160 -9.41 -9.23 12.23
N ASN A 161 -9.01 -8.92 11.00
CA ASN A 161 -8.81 -7.55 10.53
C ASN A 161 -9.87 -7.11 9.51
N THR A 162 -10.98 -7.85 9.44
CA THR A 162 -12.14 -7.54 8.60
C THR A 162 -13.41 -7.48 9.44
N LEU A 163 -14.42 -6.78 8.96
CA LEU A 163 -15.75 -6.81 9.57
C LEU A 163 -16.30 -8.23 9.57
N ALA A 164 -16.94 -8.64 10.67
CA ALA A 164 -17.59 -9.95 10.79
C ALA A 164 -18.69 -10.15 9.74
N THR A 165 -19.39 -9.09 9.38
CA THR A 165 -20.34 -9.05 8.27
C THR A 165 -19.94 -7.96 7.31
N GLN A 166 -19.58 -8.34 6.09
CA GLN A 166 -19.24 -7.37 5.05
C GLN A 166 -20.46 -6.55 4.68
N ALA A 167 -20.31 -5.24 4.61
CA ALA A 167 -21.36 -4.30 4.29
C ALA A 167 -20.80 -3.12 3.47
N ASP A 168 -21.70 -2.49 2.71
CA ASP A 168 -21.38 -1.25 2.02
C ASP A 168 -21.09 -0.13 3.02
N LEU A 169 -20.36 0.90 2.56
CA LEU A 169 -20.02 2.05 3.38
C LEU A 169 -21.29 2.83 3.76
N ASN A 170 -21.62 2.76 5.03
CA ASN A 170 -22.71 3.51 5.68
C ASN A 170 -22.31 3.87 7.12
N GLU A 171 -23.17 4.61 7.82
CA GLU A 171 -22.91 5.06 9.20
C GLU A 171 -22.63 3.86 10.13
N THR A 172 -23.51 2.86 10.12
CA THR A 172 -23.41 1.70 11.00
C THR A 172 -22.17 0.85 10.72
N SER A 173 -21.82 0.63 9.45
CA SER A 173 -20.61 -0.12 9.08
C SER A 173 -19.33 0.63 9.44
N LEU A 174 -19.32 1.97 9.34
CA LEU A 174 -18.20 2.79 9.76
C LEU A 174 -18.04 2.80 11.29
N GLU A 175 -19.13 2.93 12.04
CA GLU A 175 -19.13 2.85 13.50
C GLU A 175 -18.58 1.49 13.97
N GLN A 176 -19.07 0.39 13.36
CA GLN A 176 -18.60 -0.95 13.70
C GLN A 176 -17.11 -1.12 13.38
N ALA A 177 -16.64 -0.63 12.23
CA ALA A 177 -15.22 -0.70 11.89
C ALA A 177 -14.34 0.05 12.90
N LEU A 178 -14.77 1.21 13.39
CA LEU A 178 -14.05 1.97 14.41
C LEU A 178 -14.04 1.24 15.77
N ILE A 179 -15.14 0.58 16.13
CA ILE A 179 -15.22 -0.24 17.34
C ILE A 179 -14.27 -1.43 17.24
N ASP A 180 -14.27 -2.12 16.10
CA ASP A 180 -13.40 -3.28 15.85
C ASP A 180 -11.91 -2.87 15.89
N ILE A 181 -11.55 -1.74 15.27
CA ILE A 181 -10.18 -1.19 15.34
C ILE A 181 -9.78 -0.90 16.80
N ALA A 182 -10.65 -0.26 17.58
CA ALA A 182 -10.36 0.05 18.98
C ALA A 182 -10.27 -1.20 19.88
N ALA A 183 -10.88 -2.30 19.44
CA ALA A 183 -10.84 -3.58 20.14
C ALA A 183 -9.65 -4.47 19.76
N MET A 184 -8.84 -4.08 18.76
CA MET A 184 -7.69 -4.85 18.31
C MET A 184 -6.69 -5.13 19.42
N THR A 185 -6.11 -6.32 19.37
CA THR A 185 -5.11 -6.82 20.33
C THR A 185 -3.81 -7.18 19.60
N ASP A 186 -2.74 -7.28 20.38
CA ASP A 186 -1.45 -7.79 19.93
C ASP A 186 -1.42 -9.32 19.89
N GLU A 187 -0.26 -9.88 19.57
CA GLU A 187 0.03 -11.32 19.52
C GLU A 187 -0.26 -12.07 20.82
N ARG A 188 -0.26 -11.40 21.95
CA ARG A 188 -0.51 -11.94 23.30
C ARG A 188 -1.90 -11.62 23.83
N GLY A 189 -2.74 -10.95 23.04
CA GLY A 189 -4.11 -10.58 23.41
C GLY A 189 -4.21 -9.27 24.20
N LEU A 190 -3.13 -8.50 24.33
CA LEU A 190 -3.16 -7.19 24.97
C LEU A 190 -3.71 -6.13 24.01
N ARG A 191 -4.53 -5.22 24.50
CA ARG A 191 -5.09 -4.13 23.68
C ARG A 191 -4.01 -3.14 23.27
N ILE A 192 -3.92 -2.87 21.96
CA ILE A 192 -2.93 -1.94 21.38
C ILE A 192 -3.42 -0.50 21.28
N ALA A 193 -4.65 -0.19 21.73
CA ALA A 193 -5.27 1.13 21.64
C ALA A 193 -5.23 1.74 20.22
N ALA A 194 -5.44 0.90 19.20
CA ALA A 194 -5.46 1.33 17.81
C ALA A 194 -6.60 2.32 17.54
N LYS A 195 -6.39 3.23 16.59
CA LYS A 195 -7.38 4.24 16.18
C LYS A 195 -7.42 4.32 14.66
N GLY A 196 -8.62 4.39 14.10
CA GLY A 196 -8.81 4.69 12.69
C GLY A 196 -8.44 6.17 12.41
N VAL A 197 -7.39 6.40 11.61
CA VAL A 197 -6.90 7.75 11.29
C VAL A 197 -7.13 8.13 9.83
N LYS A 198 -7.27 7.15 8.94
CA LYS A 198 -7.43 7.39 7.50
C LYS A 198 -8.39 6.37 6.90
N MET A 199 -9.32 6.85 6.09
CA MET A 199 -10.23 6.00 5.33
C MET A 199 -9.86 6.04 3.85
N ILE A 200 -9.59 4.87 3.27
CA ILE A 200 -9.28 4.71 1.85
C ILE A 200 -10.53 4.18 1.16
N ILE A 201 -10.99 4.88 0.15
CA ILE A 201 -12.22 4.59 -0.56
C ILE A 201 -12.03 4.63 -2.08
N PRO A 202 -12.78 3.85 -2.85
CA PRO A 202 -12.84 4.04 -4.28
C PRO A 202 -13.55 5.37 -4.63
N SER A 203 -13.21 5.94 -5.78
CA SER A 203 -13.81 7.21 -6.25
C SER A 203 -15.34 7.20 -6.32
N ALA A 204 -15.92 6.03 -6.58
CA ALA A 204 -17.39 5.85 -6.61
C ALA A 204 -18.06 6.17 -5.25
N ASN A 205 -17.36 5.98 -4.14
CA ASN A 205 -17.87 6.22 -2.78
C ASN A 205 -17.50 7.60 -2.23
N GLN A 206 -16.83 8.45 -3.00
CA GLN A 206 -16.35 9.76 -2.54
C GLN A 206 -17.46 10.61 -1.90
N PHE A 207 -18.57 10.81 -2.60
CA PHE A 207 -19.66 11.63 -2.09
C PHE A 207 -20.40 11.01 -0.90
N ASN A 208 -20.45 9.69 -0.82
CA ASN A 208 -21.01 8.99 0.33
C ASN A 208 -20.13 9.19 1.57
N ALA A 209 -18.84 8.97 1.44
CA ALA A 209 -17.87 9.21 2.50
C ALA A 209 -17.86 10.68 2.96
N GLU A 210 -17.93 11.61 2.02
CA GLU A 210 -17.98 13.05 2.34
C GLU A 210 -19.22 13.40 3.17
N ARG A 211 -20.38 12.85 2.83
CA ARG A 211 -21.61 13.03 3.62
C ARG A 211 -21.46 12.43 5.03
N LEU A 212 -20.91 11.22 5.15
CA LEU A 212 -20.73 10.57 6.44
C LEU A 212 -19.73 11.33 7.34
N MET A 213 -18.65 11.85 6.77
CA MET A 213 -17.59 12.51 7.54
C MET A 213 -17.88 13.98 7.87
N LYS A 214 -18.65 14.69 7.02
CA LYS A 214 -18.92 16.13 7.17
C LYS A 214 -20.31 16.45 7.72
N SER A 215 -21.23 15.48 7.82
CA SER A 215 -22.55 15.69 8.39
C SER A 215 -22.42 15.91 9.90
N GLN A 216 -23.01 17.02 10.40
CA GLN A 216 -23.04 17.32 11.84
C GLN A 216 -24.20 16.65 12.58
N GLY A 217 -25.08 15.99 11.86
CA GLY A 217 -26.25 15.32 12.40
C GLY A 217 -26.57 14.03 11.68
N ARG A 218 -27.39 13.20 12.29
CA ARG A 218 -27.83 11.93 11.69
C ARG A 218 -28.78 12.22 10.54
N THR A 219 -28.41 11.82 9.33
CA THR A 219 -29.30 11.98 8.15
C THR A 219 -30.64 11.28 8.36
N GLN A 220 -31.73 11.98 8.11
CA GLN A 220 -33.11 11.48 8.21
C GLN A 220 -33.62 11.17 9.64
N THR A 221 -33.04 11.76 10.65
CA THR A 221 -33.57 11.72 12.03
C THR A 221 -33.98 13.08 12.51
N ALA A 222 -34.79 13.12 13.59
CA ALA A 222 -35.28 14.39 14.18
C ALA A 222 -34.13 15.22 14.81
N ASP A 223 -32.93 14.66 14.93
CA ASP A 223 -31.73 15.29 15.50
C ASP A 223 -30.85 15.97 14.42
N ASN A 224 -31.37 16.16 13.20
CA ASN A 224 -30.64 16.77 12.09
C ASN A 224 -31.02 18.26 11.93
#